data_54fd949e1dce3dc0332bdb3522d30b17
#
_entry.id   54fd949e1dce3dc0332bdb3522d30b17
#
_cell.length_a   1.000
_cell.length_b   1.000
_cell.length_c   1.000
_cell.angle_alpha   90.00
_cell.angle_beta   90.00
_cell.angle_gamma   90.00
#
_symmetry.space_group_name_H-M   'P 1'
#
loop_
_entity.id
_entity.type
_entity.pdbx_description
1 polymer ?
#
loop_
_entity_poly.entity_id
_entity_poly.type
_entity_poly.pdbx_seq_one_letter_code
_entity_poly.pdbx_strand_id
1 'polypeptide(L)'
;PEALGEKGELGGTMRLGARDTILHEDAWTKRGEASIASLVYRGAAAVPERHRHRYEVNPDVVPELEKAGLRFVGKDDTNTRMEIVELPRSAHPFYFAAQFHPEFKSRPQNPSPPFFGFVLAAAKMFPAGLAKRKAAAAPAAAKKMRK
;
A
#
# COMPACT_ATOMS: atom_id res chain seq x y z
N PRO A 1 -16.82 0.84 -0.74
CA PRO A 1 -17.66 -0.25 -1.18
C PRO A 1 -17.65 -0.26 -2.70
N GLU A 2 -17.24 -1.37 -3.29
CA GLU A 2 -17.63 -1.57 -4.68
C GLU A 2 -19.13 -1.31 -4.70
N ALA A 3 -19.56 -0.40 -5.55
CA ALA A 3 -20.87 0.21 -5.54
C ALA A 3 -21.95 -0.74 -5.05
N LEU A 4 -22.83 -0.28 -4.18
CA LEU A 4 -24.15 -0.87 -3.99
C LEU A 4 -24.59 -1.42 -5.35
N GLY A 5 -24.69 -2.75 -5.46
CA GLY A 5 -25.26 -3.33 -6.68
C GLY A 5 -26.56 -2.59 -6.97
N GLU A 6 -26.99 -2.48 -8.21
CA GLU A 6 -28.15 -1.70 -8.67
C GLU A 6 -29.45 -1.94 -7.89
N LYS A 7 -29.44 -2.81 -6.88
CA LYS A 7 -30.56 -3.17 -6.01
C LYS A 7 -30.35 -2.85 -4.52
N GLY A 8 -29.33 -2.06 -4.16
CA GLY A 8 -29.14 -1.66 -2.75
C GLY A 8 -28.72 -2.80 -1.80
N GLU A 9 -28.26 -3.93 -2.32
CA GLU A 9 -27.75 -5.03 -1.50
C GLU A 9 -26.37 -4.68 -0.93
N LEU A 10 -26.23 -4.74 0.39
CA LEU A 10 -24.97 -4.69 1.10
C LEU A 10 -24.11 -5.91 0.71
N GLY A 11 -23.05 -5.71 0.00
CA GLY A 11 -22.10 -6.77 -0.35
C GLY A 11 -21.73 -6.78 -1.82
N GLY A 12 -20.89 -5.85 -2.23
CA GLY A 12 -20.27 -5.86 -3.56
C GLY A 12 -19.45 -7.14 -3.83
N THR A 13 -19.06 -7.35 -5.08
CA THR A 13 -18.19 -8.44 -5.49
C THR A 13 -16.85 -8.36 -4.74
N MET A 14 -16.31 -9.51 -4.35
CA MET A 14 -15.01 -9.57 -3.69
C MET A 14 -13.91 -9.10 -4.67
N ARG A 15 -13.12 -8.10 -4.26
CA ARG A 15 -11.94 -7.69 -5.00
C ARG A 15 -10.85 -8.76 -4.86
N LEU A 16 -10.51 -9.43 -5.94
CA LEU A 16 -9.60 -10.56 -5.97
C LEU A 16 -8.43 -10.35 -6.93
N GLY A 17 -7.31 -10.98 -6.58
CA GLY A 17 -6.16 -11.11 -7.48
C GLY A 17 -5.13 -10.00 -7.32
N ALA A 18 -4.17 -9.99 -8.26
CA ALA A 18 -3.15 -8.94 -8.32
C ALA A 18 -3.76 -7.67 -8.90
N ARG A 19 -3.60 -6.57 -8.18
CA ARG A 19 -4.02 -5.22 -8.58
C ARG A 19 -2.90 -4.25 -8.28
N ASP A 20 -2.78 -3.22 -9.10
CA ASP A 20 -1.79 -2.17 -8.87
C ASP A 20 -2.31 -1.19 -7.81
N THR A 21 -1.45 -0.93 -6.82
CA THR A 21 -1.60 0.17 -5.88
C THR A 21 -0.68 1.30 -6.32
N ILE A 22 -1.25 2.45 -6.64
CA ILE A 22 -0.52 3.65 -7.03
C ILE A 22 -0.05 4.36 -5.76
N LEU A 23 1.24 4.66 -5.68
CA LEU A 23 1.82 5.35 -4.54
C LEU A 23 1.80 6.87 -4.77
N HIS A 24 1.20 7.59 -3.84
CA HIS A 24 1.06 9.04 -3.86
C HIS A 24 2.04 9.67 -2.89
N GLU A 25 3.19 10.11 -3.38
CA GLU A 25 4.20 10.79 -2.55
C GLU A 25 3.76 12.18 -2.09
N ASP A 26 2.88 12.84 -2.84
CA ASP A 26 2.45 14.22 -2.59
C ASP A 26 1.80 14.43 -1.21
N ALA A 27 1.25 13.37 -0.62
CA ALA A 27 0.69 13.41 0.73
C ALA A 27 1.76 13.78 1.79
N TRP A 28 3.05 13.56 1.50
CA TRP A 28 4.17 13.74 2.44
C TRP A 28 5.20 14.79 2.02
N THR A 29 5.38 15.05 0.72
CA THR A 29 6.41 15.95 0.19
C THR A 29 6.28 17.37 0.72
N LYS A 30 5.07 17.80 1.07
CA LYS A 30 4.84 19.11 1.73
C LYS A 30 5.52 19.26 3.09
N ARG A 31 6.02 18.17 3.68
CA ARG A 31 6.72 18.14 4.99
C ARG A 31 8.17 17.64 4.89
N GLY A 32 8.69 17.36 3.70
CA GLY A 32 10.08 16.90 3.49
C GLY A 32 10.36 15.46 3.98
N GLU A 33 9.35 14.68 4.33
CA GLU A 33 9.50 13.27 4.73
C GLU A 33 8.99 12.34 3.64
N ALA A 34 9.76 11.29 3.31
CA ALA A 34 9.28 10.21 2.46
C ALA A 34 8.30 9.33 3.24
N SER A 35 7.21 8.89 2.59
CA SER A 35 6.26 7.94 3.16
C SER A 35 6.93 6.59 3.48
N ILE A 36 6.39 5.84 4.43
CA ILE A 36 6.87 4.47 4.70
C ILE A 36 6.71 3.62 3.44
N ALA A 37 5.59 3.74 2.73
CA ALA A 37 5.36 3.06 1.46
C ALA A 37 6.46 3.37 0.43
N SER A 38 6.74 4.65 0.19
CA SER A 38 7.82 5.04 -0.72
C SER A 38 9.16 4.44 -0.31
N LEU A 39 9.49 4.47 0.98
CA LEU A 39 10.74 3.89 1.48
C LEU A 39 10.80 2.37 1.29
N VAL A 40 9.79 1.62 1.69
CA VAL A 40 9.81 0.14 1.62
C VAL A 40 9.71 -0.37 0.17
N TYR A 41 8.98 0.33 -0.68
CA TYR A 41 8.85 0.02 -2.11
C TYR A 41 9.87 0.76 -3.00
N ARG A 42 10.82 1.48 -2.39
CA ARG A 42 11.98 2.13 -3.07
C ARG A 42 11.57 3.15 -4.14
N GLY A 43 10.59 3.97 -3.85
CA GLY A 43 10.12 5.01 -4.77
C GLY A 43 9.40 4.46 -6.01
N ALA A 44 8.91 3.22 -5.98
CA ALA A 44 8.08 2.72 -7.05
C ALA A 44 6.81 3.56 -7.18
N ALA A 45 6.42 3.93 -8.39
CA ALA A 45 5.18 4.69 -8.63
C ALA A 45 3.92 3.82 -8.44
N ALA A 46 4.02 2.52 -8.73
CA ALA A 46 2.95 1.56 -8.57
C ALA A 46 3.50 0.20 -8.12
N VAL A 47 2.74 -0.51 -7.31
CA VAL A 47 3.11 -1.83 -6.80
C VAL A 47 1.96 -2.81 -7.00
N PRO A 48 2.19 -3.93 -7.71
CA PRO A 48 1.19 -4.97 -7.88
C PRO A 48 1.11 -5.79 -6.60
N GLU A 49 -0.02 -5.73 -5.90
CA GLU A 49 -0.25 -6.50 -4.68
C GLU A 49 -1.51 -7.36 -4.77
N ARG A 50 -1.62 -8.38 -3.90
CA ARG A 50 -2.73 -9.35 -3.92
C ARG A 50 -3.85 -8.89 -3.02
N HIS A 51 -5.05 -8.79 -3.57
CA HIS A 51 -6.26 -8.39 -2.86
C HIS A 51 -7.19 -9.59 -2.63
N ARG A 52 -7.87 -9.57 -1.48
CA ARG A 52 -8.92 -10.50 -1.12
C ARG A 52 -9.84 -9.83 -0.09
N HIS A 53 -10.55 -8.82 -0.52
CA HIS A 53 -11.44 -8.08 0.38
C HIS A 53 -12.75 -7.71 -0.30
N ARG A 54 -13.78 -7.49 0.51
CA ARG A 54 -15.11 -7.08 0.09
C ARG A 54 -15.47 -5.70 0.64
N TYR A 55 -14.83 -5.32 1.75
CA TYR A 55 -15.03 -4.04 2.40
C TYR A 55 -13.83 -3.13 2.13
N GLU A 56 -14.08 -1.85 2.05
CA GLU A 56 -13.10 -0.81 1.79
C GLU A 56 -13.37 0.40 2.69
N VAL A 57 -12.40 1.28 2.80
CA VAL A 57 -12.60 2.56 3.49
C VAL A 57 -13.64 3.37 2.72
N ASN A 58 -14.69 3.83 3.43
CA ASN A 58 -15.67 4.72 2.83
C ASN A 58 -15.00 6.05 2.45
N PRO A 59 -15.02 6.46 1.17
CA PRO A 59 -14.41 7.72 0.73
C PRO A 59 -14.92 8.96 1.49
N ASP A 60 -16.18 8.96 1.93
CA ASP A 60 -16.77 10.10 2.64
C ASP A 60 -16.12 10.39 3.99
N VAL A 61 -15.53 9.36 4.65
CA VAL A 61 -14.85 9.53 5.94
C VAL A 61 -13.36 9.81 5.80
N VAL A 62 -12.79 9.71 4.60
CA VAL A 62 -11.36 9.94 4.34
C VAL A 62 -10.90 11.32 4.82
N PRO A 63 -11.62 12.43 4.51
CA PRO A 63 -11.19 13.76 4.96
C PRO A 63 -11.15 13.89 6.48
N GLU A 64 -12.05 13.23 7.21
CA GLU A 64 -12.06 13.22 8.67
C GLU A 64 -10.89 12.45 9.24
N LEU A 65 -10.57 11.29 8.67
CA LEU A 65 -9.42 10.47 9.06
C LEU A 65 -8.09 11.21 8.79
N GLU A 66 -7.99 11.90 7.65
CA GLU A 66 -6.81 12.70 7.32
C GLU A 66 -6.66 13.91 8.26
N LYS A 67 -7.76 14.53 8.68
CA LYS A 67 -7.76 15.60 9.69
C LYS A 67 -7.28 15.08 11.04
N ALA A 68 -7.61 13.83 11.38
CA ALA A 68 -7.14 13.16 12.59
C ALA A 68 -5.66 12.74 12.53
N GLY A 69 -5.00 12.86 11.37
CA GLY A 69 -3.56 12.63 11.21
C GLY A 69 -3.18 11.43 10.36
N LEU A 70 -4.12 10.59 9.95
CA LEU A 70 -3.85 9.52 8.98
C LEU A 70 -3.49 10.09 7.60
N ARG A 71 -2.76 9.29 6.80
CA ARG A 71 -2.41 9.65 5.43
C ARG A 71 -2.63 8.46 4.52
N PHE A 72 -3.48 8.63 3.51
CA PHE A 72 -3.72 7.62 2.48
C PHE A 72 -2.72 7.81 1.34
N VAL A 73 -1.64 7.06 1.41
CA VAL A 73 -0.47 7.15 0.50
C VAL A 73 -0.51 6.16 -0.65
N GLY A 74 -1.42 5.20 -0.62
CA GLY A 74 -1.65 4.24 -1.70
C GLY A 74 -3.11 4.18 -2.06
N LYS A 75 -3.40 4.24 -3.36
CA LYS A 75 -4.76 4.14 -3.90
C LYS A 75 -4.78 3.23 -5.12
N ASP A 76 -5.96 2.82 -5.55
CA ASP A 76 -6.13 2.07 -6.79
C ASP A 76 -5.89 2.96 -8.04
N ASP A 77 -5.95 2.36 -9.20
CA ASP A 77 -5.77 3.02 -10.49
C ASP A 77 -6.87 4.05 -10.82
N THR A 78 -8.01 3.96 -10.16
CA THR A 78 -9.10 4.94 -10.28
C THR A 78 -8.97 6.10 -9.28
N ASN A 79 -8.00 6.05 -8.37
CA ASN A 79 -7.78 7.02 -7.29
C ASN A 79 -8.97 7.16 -6.31
N THR A 80 -9.85 6.17 -6.27
CA THR A 80 -11.06 6.19 -5.43
C THR A 80 -10.95 5.29 -4.21
N ARG A 81 -10.21 4.16 -4.30
CA ARG A 81 -10.07 3.20 -3.22
C ARG A 81 -8.79 3.42 -2.44
N MET A 82 -8.91 3.48 -1.13
CA MET A 82 -7.79 3.65 -0.21
C MET A 82 -7.13 2.28 0.04
N GLU A 83 -5.86 2.13 -0.31
CA GLU A 83 -5.15 0.85 -0.25
C GLU A 83 -3.99 0.83 0.73
N ILE A 84 -3.37 1.98 1.01
CA ILE A 84 -2.35 2.12 2.05
C ILE A 84 -2.64 3.36 2.87
N VAL A 85 -2.59 3.21 4.19
CA VAL A 85 -2.68 4.31 5.16
C VAL A 85 -1.50 4.27 6.12
N GLU A 86 -1.00 5.44 6.49
CA GLU A 86 0.15 5.64 7.36
C GLU A 86 -0.10 6.73 8.39
N LEU A 87 0.71 6.70 9.47
CA LEU A 87 0.98 7.87 10.30
C LEU A 87 2.36 8.46 9.98
N PRO A 88 2.54 9.78 10.22
CA PRO A 88 3.87 10.38 10.16
C PRO A 88 4.85 9.67 11.08
N ARG A 89 6.10 9.50 10.66
CA ARG A 89 7.14 8.89 11.51
C ARG A 89 7.45 9.72 12.77
N SER A 90 7.12 10.99 12.75
CA SER A 90 7.14 11.85 13.94
C SER A 90 6.08 11.49 14.98
N ALA A 91 4.96 10.90 14.57
CA ALA A 91 3.89 10.42 15.45
C ALA A 91 4.08 8.96 15.86
N HIS A 92 4.53 8.12 14.93
CA HIS A 92 4.80 6.70 15.19
C HIS A 92 5.93 6.18 14.29
N PRO A 93 6.94 5.48 14.83
CA PRO A 93 8.14 5.08 14.08
C PRO A 93 7.84 4.21 12.84
N PHE A 94 6.78 3.41 12.89
CA PHE A 94 6.33 2.60 11.76
C PHE A 94 4.85 2.24 11.93
N TYR A 95 3.97 3.06 11.43
CA TYR A 95 2.54 2.74 11.30
C TYR A 95 2.21 2.64 9.81
N PHE A 96 1.95 1.43 9.36
CA PHE A 96 1.63 1.11 7.98
C PHE A 96 0.50 0.10 7.97
N ALA A 97 -0.61 0.43 7.36
CA ALA A 97 -1.70 -0.51 7.14
C ALA A 97 -2.03 -0.59 5.66
N ALA A 98 -2.35 -1.79 5.19
CA ALA A 98 -2.65 -2.07 3.79
C ALA A 98 -3.96 -2.84 3.65
N GLN A 99 -4.71 -2.53 2.61
CA GLN A 99 -5.92 -3.26 2.21
C GLN A 99 -5.59 -4.60 1.56
N PHE A 100 -4.45 -4.67 0.87
CA PHE A 100 -3.95 -5.89 0.26
C PHE A 100 -3.24 -6.81 1.26
N HIS A 101 -2.86 -8.00 0.80
CA HIS A 101 -2.26 -9.06 1.59
C HIS A 101 -0.78 -9.29 1.21
N PRO A 102 0.18 -8.60 1.88
CA PRO A 102 1.61 -8.74 1.58
C PRO A 102 2.14 -10.17 1.77
N GLU A 103 1.50 -10.96 2.63
CA GLU A 103 1.89 -12.35 2.92
C GLU A 103 1.84 -13.24 1.69
N PHE A 104 0.95 -13.01 0.74
CA PHE A 104 0.85 -13.82 -0.47
C PHE A 104 2.10 -13.75 -1.35
N LYS A 105 2.84 -12.65 -1.28
CA LYS A 105 4.07 -12.45 -2.05
C LYS A 105 5.33 -12.59 -1.21
N SER A 106 5.21 -12.70 0.10
CA SER A 106 6.34 -12.84 1.01
C SER A 106 6.96 -14.24 0.92
N ARG A 107 8.28 -14.32 1.00
CA ARG A 107 9.07 -15.56 1.03
C ARG A 107 10.19 -15.41 2.06
N PRO A 108 10.67 -16.49 2.69
CA PRO A 108 11.73 -16.40 3.72
C PRO A 108 12.99 -15.68 3.24
N GLN A 109 13.42 -15.90 2.01
CA GLN A 109 14.62 -15.26 1.44
C GLN A 109 14.31 -13.91 0.74
N ASN A 110 13.05 -13.58 0.54
CA ASN A 110 12.58 -12.34 -0.07
C ASN A 110 11.27 -11.90 0.58
N PRO A 111 11.34 -11.45 1.83
CA PRO A 111 10.15 -10.99 2.55
C PRO A 111 9.51 -9.81 1.82
N SER A 112 8.18 -9.70 1.92
CA SER A 112 7.48 -8.55 1.32
C SER A 112 7.99 -7.23 1.90
N PRO A 113 8.01 -6.15 1.11
CA PRO A 113 8.52 -4.86 1.55
C PRO A 113 7.94 -4.36 2.88
N PRO A 114 6.62 -4.40 3.12
CA PRO A 114 6.06 -3.98 4.40
C PRO A 114 6.56 -4.80 5.59
N PHE A 115 6.64 -6.12 5.47
CA PHE A 115 7.12 -6.97 6.56
C PHE A 115 8.59 -6.74 6.86
N PHE A 116 9.41 -6.57 5.83
CA PHE A 116 10.83 -6.25 6.01
C PHE A 116 11.00 -4.90 6.71
N GLY A 117 10.24 -3.87 6.29
CA GLY A 117 10.23 -2.56 6.94
C GLY A 117 9.80 -2.63 8.41
N PHE A 118 8.75 -3.40 8.70
CA PHE A 118 8.26 -3.61 10.05
C PHE A 118 9.32 -4.24 10.97
N VAL A 119 9.99 -5.30 10.52
CA VAL A 119 11.05 -5.95 11.29
C VAL A 119 12.23 -5.00 11.53
N LEU A 120 12.62 -4.21 10.52
CA LEU A 120 13.66 -3.19 10.68
C LEU A 120 13.25 -2.11 11.69
N ALA A 121 12.00 -1.70 11.69
CA ALA A 121 11.51 -0.71 12.65
C ALA A 121 11.50 -1.27 14.08
N ALA A 122 11.04 -2.51 14.26
CA ALA A 122 11.11 -3.20 15.55
C ALA A 122 12.55 -3.34 16.09
N ALA A 123 13.50 -3.55 15.17
CA ALA A 123 14.93 -3.61 15.48
C ALA A 123 15.60 -2.22 15.61
N LYS A 124 14.84 -1.12 15.51
CA LYS A 124 15.36 0.27 15.49
C LYS A 124 16.36 0.55 14.36
N MET A 125 16.22 -0.14 13.24
CA MET A 125 17.09 -0.05 12.05
C MET A 125 16.40 0.61 10.85
N PHE A 126 15.14 0.97 10.95
CA PHE A 126 14.41 1.64 9.87
C PHE A 126 14.68 3.15 9.88
N PRO A 127 14.86 3.82 8.74
CA PRO A 127 14.88 3.27 7.37
C PRO A 127 16.27 2.80 6.90
N ALA A 128 17.34 3.08 7.63
CA ALA A 128 18.72 2.82 7.21
C ALA A 128 18.98 1.35 6.80
N GLY A 129 18.33 0.40 7.48
CA GLY A 129 18.47 -1.03 7.18
C GLY A 129 17.86 -1.46 5.85
N LEU A 130 17.04 -0.64 5.20
CA LEU A 130 16.41 -0.97 3.90
C LEU A 130 17.43 -1.19 2.78
N ALA A 131 18.59 -0.56 2.86
CA ALA A 131 19.68 -0.74 1.89
C ALA A 131 20.19 -2.20 1.84
N LYS A 132 20.05 -2.96 2.94
CA LYS A 132 20.47 -4.36 3.02
C LYS A 132 19.55 -5.32 2.25
N ARG A 133 18.34 -4.92 1.90
CA ARG A 133 17.42 -5.75 1.11
C ARG A 133 17.90 -5.79 -0.34
N LYS A 134 18.17 -6.99 -0.86
CA LYS A 134 18.44 -7.15 -2.31
C LYS A 134 17.22 -6.66 -3.09
N ALA A 135 17.46 -5.96 -4.21
CA ALA A 135 16.36 -5.60 -5.11
C ALA A 135 15.70 -6.91 -5.59
N ALA A 136 14.38 -7.04 -5.40
CA ALA A 136 13.65 -8.11 -6.07
C ALA A 136 13.83 -7.91 -7.58
N ALA A 137 14.17 -8.98 -8.31
CA ALA A 137 14.19 -8.93 -9.77
C ALA A 137 12.82 -8.40 -10.22
N ALA A 138 12.81 -7.34 -11.03
CA ALA A 138 11.59 -6.82 -11.62
C ALA A 138 10.83 -7.98 -12.28
N PRO A 139 9.52 -8.14 -12.07
CA PRO A 139 8.76 -9.14 -12.79
C PRO A 139 8.95 -8.85 -14.29
N ALA A 140 9.39 -9.87 -15.04
CA ALA A 140 9.53 -9.78 -16.49
C ALA A 140 8.22 -9.22 -17.05
N ALA A 141 8.30 -8.09 -17.75
CA ALA A 141 7.16 -7.46 -18.37
C ALA A 141 6.38 -8.52 -19.16
N ALA A 142 5.14 -8.75 -18.79
CA ALA A 142 4.28 -9.67 -19.51
C ALA A 142 4.20 -9.21 -20.96
N LYS A 143 4.84 -9.96 -21.88
CA LYS A 143 4.69 -9.75 -23.31
C LYS A 143 3.19 -9.80 -23.61
N LYS A 144 2.61 -8.65 -23.95
CA LYS A 144 1.29 -8.61 -24.57
C LYS A 144 1.34 -9.48 -25.81
N MET A 145 0.82 -10.69 -25.71
CA MET A 145 0.47 -11.47 -26.90
C MET A 145 -0.66 -10.71 -27.60
N ARG A 146 -0.30 -10.00 -28.67
CA ARG A 146 -1.26 -9.58 -29.68
C ARG A 146 -1.72 -10.85 -30.40
N LYS A 147 -2.97 -11.16 -30.32
CA LYS A 147 -3.75 -11.87 -31.34
C LYS A 147 -4.92 -11.02 -31.74
#